data_cabe12993fb9ed7aa80e5aebccbbd57c
#
_entry.id   cabe12993fb9ed7aa80e5aebccbbd57c
#
_cell.length_a   1.000
_cell.length_b   1.000
_cell.length_c   1.000
_cell.angle_alpha   90.00
_cell.angle_beta   90.00
_cell.angle_gamma   90.00
#
_symmetry.space_group_name_H-M   'P 1'
#
loop_
_entity.id
_entity.type
_entity.pdbx_description
1 polymer ?
#
loop_
_entity_poly.entity_id
_entity_poly.type
_entity_poly.pdbx_seq_one_letter_code
_entity_poly.pdbx_strand_id
1 'polypeptide(L)'
;MSEIQPAMIDIPIYKQTGSYAREHNELSQFRESNLANIACRYAIDKSISDHFDGMHLNPKAAASVIKEFGVDRTLFVLANTVQQLSWDGRFSRENKQWAASVDVPDDVSGGFDRRTQYIANSHPAVLDGFISQARQEAARLHEQPEKKSIRKQLKKFSEKAPKPHRHSRQKAEEVR
;
A
#
# COMPACT_ATOMS: atom_id res chain seq x y z
N MET A 1 -24.67 -22.91 -0.13
CA MET A 1 -23.33 -22.56 0.40
C MET A 1 -22.92 -21.26 -0.23
N SER A 2 -22.86 -20.20 0.53
CA SER A 2 -22.30 -18.93 0.04
C SER A 2 -20.79 -19.10 -0.09
N GLU A 3 -20.28 -19.08 -1.31
CA GLU A 3 -18.84 -18.93 -1.53
C GLU A 3 -18.41 -17.62 -0.88
N ILE A 4 -17.57 -17.72 0.14
CA ILE A 4 -16.94 -16.55 0.75
C ILE A 4 -15.98 -16.03 -0.33
N GLN A 5 -16.38 -14.95 -1.00
CA GLN A 5 -15.46 -14.26 -1.91
C GLN A 5 -14.29 -13.71 -1.10
N PRO A 6 -13.04 -13.93 -1.54
CA PRO A 6 -11.88 -13.37 -0.86
C PRO A 6 -12.00 -11.84 -0.78
N ALA A 7 -11.56 -11.26 0.32
CA ALA A 7 -11.47 -9.81 0.42
C ALA A 7 -10.50 -9.29 -0.65
N MET A 8 -10.76 -8.11 -1.20
CA MET A 8 -9.95 -7.55 -2.29
C MET A 8 -8.47 -7.42 -1.92
N ILE A 9 -8.17 -7.20 -0.64
CA ILE A 9 -6.81 -7.14 -0.11
C ILE A 9 -6.07 -8.49 -0.20
N ASP A 10 -6.79 -9.61 -0.19
CA ASP A 10 -6.21 -10.96 -0.19
C ASP A 10 -5.91 -11.46 -1.61
N ILE A 11 -6.40 -10.78 -2.65
CA ILE A 11 -6.13 -11.11 -4.04
C ILE A 11 -4.72 -10.63 -4.40
N PRO A 12 -3.78 -11.52 -4.77
CA PRO A 12 -2.43 -11.09 -5.14
C PRO A 12 -2.43 -10.32 -6.46
N ILE A 13 -1.51 -9.36 -6.60
CA ILE A 13 -1.28 -8.66 -7.85
C ILE A 13 -0.58 -9.61 -8.81
N TYR A 14 -1.16 -9.80 -9.99
CA TYR A 14 -0.52 -10.54 -11.07
C TYR A 14 0.43 -9.61 -11.84
N LYS A 15 1.73 -9.91 -11.77
CA LYS A 15 2.80 -9.02 -12.26
C LYS A 15 3.35 -9.40 -13.64
N GLN A 16 2.67 -10.28 -14.36
CA GLN A 16 3.05 -10.65 -15.72
C GLN A 16 1.97 -10.21 -16.72
N THR A 17 2.29 -10.30 -18.01
CA THR A 17 1.37 -9.93 -19.08
C THR A 17 0.23 -10.94 -19.23
N GLY A 18 -0.86 -10.54 -19.91
CA GLY A 18 -1.94 -11.45 -20.25
C GLY A 18 -1.51 -12.57 -21.22
N SER A 19 -0.55 -12.28 -22.10
CA SER A 19 0.04 -13.28 -23.01
C SER A 19 0.81 -14.33 -22.22
N TYR A 20 1.64 -13.92 -21.26
CA TYR A 20 2.33 -14.82 -20.35
C TYR A 20 1.35 -15.70 -19.57
N ALA A 21 0.30 -15.12 -19.01
CA ALA A 21 -0.73 -15.86 -18.26
C ALA A 21 -1.43 -16.93 -19.12
N ARG A 22 -1.65 -16.64 -20.40
CA ARG A 22 -2.24 -17.60 -21.35
C ARG A 22 -1.29 -18.77 -21.61
N GLU A 23 -0.02 -18.50 -21.84
CA GLU A 23 1.00 -19.51 -22.12
C GLU A 23 1.27 -20.43 -20.93
N HIS A 24 1.10 -19.91 -19.70
CA HIS A 24 1.38 -20.62 -18.44
C HIS A 24 0.12 -21.17 -17.74
N ASN A 25 -1.05 -21.08 -18.37
CA ASN A 25 -2.34 -21.51 -17.78
C ASN A 25 -2.71 -20.74 -16.49
N GLU A 26 -2.32 -19.48 -16.37
CA GLU A 26 -2.55 -18.59 -15.21
C GLU A 26 -3.61 -17.51 -15.51
N LEU A 27 -4.45 -17.72 -16.52
CA LEU A 27 -5.48 -16.73 -16.90
C LEU A 27 -6.49 -16.43 -15.78
N SER A 28 -6.75 -17.40 -14.88
CA SER A 28 -7.64 -17.18 -13.75
C SER A 28 -7.05 -16.14 -12.80
N GLN A 29 -5.81 -16.31 -12.39
CA GLN A 29 -5.09 -15.37 -11.51
C GLN A 29 -4.96 -14.00 -12.14
N PHE A 30 -4.65 -13.94 -13.44
CA PHE A 30 -4.59 -12.70 -14.19
C PHE A 30 -5.93 -11.95 -14.17
N ARG A 31 -7.04 -12.64 -14.42
CA ARG A 31 -8.38 -12.06 -14.44
C ARG A 31 -8.83 -11.58 -13.08
N GLU A 32 -8.58 -12.36 -12.04
CA GLU A 32 -8.90 -11.98 -10.66
C GLU A 32 -8.14 -10.72 -10.24
N SER A 33 -6.84 -10.67 -10.51
CA SER A 33 -6.02 -9.49 -10.24
C SER A 33 -6.52 -8.27 -11.02
N ASN A 34 -6.86 -8.45 -12.29
CA ASN A 34 -7.35 -7.36 -13.14
C ASN A 34 -8.69 -6.79 -12.64
N LEU A 35 -9.63 -7.66 -12.25
CA LEU A 35 -10.91 -7.23 -11.67
C LEU A 35 -10.69 -6.45 -10.37
N ALA A 36 -9.77 -6.91 -9.52
CA ALA A 36 -9.41 -6.19 -8.30
C ALA A 36 -8.73 -4.84 -8.59
N ASN A 37 -7.91 -4.73 -9.64
CA ASN A 37 -7.33 -3.46 -10.08
C ASN A 37 -8.40 -2.48 -10.55
N ILE A 38 -9.37 -2.95 -11.31
CA ILE A 38 -10.51 -2.15 -11.79
C ILE A 38 -11.35 -1.67 -10.58
N ALA A 39 -11.66 -2.55 -9.64
CA ALA A 39 -12.38 -2.18 -8.43
C ALA A 39 -11.61 -1.15 -7.59
N CYS A 40 -10.30 -1.30 -7.46
CA CYS A 40 -9.42 -0.35 -6.78
C CYS A 40 -9.45 1.03 -7.45
N ARG A 41 -9.39 1.08 -8.79
CA ARG A 41 -9.52 2.32 -9.54
C ARG A 41 -10.84 3.03 -9.24
N TYR A 42 -11.96 2.33 -9.25
CA TYR A 42 -13.25 2.91 -8.90
C TYR A 42 -13.29 3.42 -7.45
N ALA A 43 -12.69 2.69 -6.52
CA ALA A 43 -12.59 3.10 -5.12
C ALA A 43 -11.72 4.37 -4.96
N ILE A 44 -10.65 4.50 -5.73
CA ILE A 44 -9.83 5.73 -5.77
C ILE A 44 -10.66 6.92 -6.22
N ASP A 45 -11.32 6.81 -7.36
CA ASP A 45 -12.14 7.89 -7.90
C ASP A 45 -13.29 8.26 -6.96
N LYS A 46 -13.95 7.26 -6.36
CA LYS A 46 -14.99 7.48 -5.37
C LYS A 46 -14.46 8.15 -4.11
N SER A 47 -13.33 7.70 -3.58
CA SER A 47 -12.72 8.28 -2.37
C SER A 47 -12.32 9.74 -2.59
N ILE A 48 -11.78 10.07 -3.77
CA ILE A 48 -11.48 11.45 -4.14
C ILE A 48 -12.76 12.28 -4.17
N SER A 49 -13.81 11.79 -4.82
CA SER A 49 -15.10 12.47 -4.89
C SER A 49 -15.71 12.71 -3.51
N ASP A 50 -15.62 11.74 -2.61
CA ASP A 50 -16.22 11.81 -1.27
C ASP A 50 -15.42 12.70 -0.30
N HIS A 51 -14.12 12.91 -0.55
CA HIS A 51 -13.19 13.58 0.37
C HIS A 51 -12.60 14.88 -0.17
N PHE A 52 -13.01 15.31 -1.35
CA PHE A 52 -12.56 16.57 -1.96
C PHE A 52 -13.67 17.64 -1.85
N ASP A 53 -13.36 18.73 -1.17
CA ASP A 53 -14.32 19.83 -0.93
C ASP A 53 -14.35 20.91 -2.04
N GLY A 54 -13.60 20.70 -3.12
CA GLY A 54 -13.41 21.65 -4.21
C GLY A 54 -12.11 22.45 -4.13
N MET A 55 -11.43 22.42 -2.97
CA MET A 55 -10.13 23.08 -2.75
C MET A 55 -9.10 22.15 -2.14
N HIS A 56 -9.51 21.29 -1.20
CA HIS A 56 -8.60 20.43 -0.42
C HIS A 56 -9.08 18.98 -0.45
N LEU A 57 -8.12 18.07 -0.56
CA LEU A 57 -8.33 16.64 -0.40
C LEU A 57 -8.08 16.24 1.06
N ASN A 58 -9.08 15.59 1.69
CA ASN A 58 -8.94 15.12 3.06
C ASN A 58 -7.79 14.10 3.17
N PRO A 59 -6.90 14.21 4.17
CA PRO A 59 -5.79 13.28 4.35
C PRO A 59 -6.19 11.80 4.55
N LYS A 60 -7.44 11.53 4.90
CA LYS A 60 -7.96 10.17 5.06
C LYS A 60 -8.38 9.50 3.75
N ALA A 61 -8.41 10.22 2.64
CA ALA A 61 -8.89 9.70 1.36
C ALA A 61 -8.08 8.46 0.91
N ALA A 62 -6.77 8.55 0.91
CA ALA A 62 -5.90 7.43 0.52
C ALA A 62 -5.95 6.27 1.53
N ALA A 63 -6.01 6.57 2.83
CA ALA A 63 -6.04 5.54 3.87
C ALA A 63 -7.26 4.61 3.76
N SER A 64 -8.42 5.11 3.35
CA SER A 64 -9.63 4.30 3.17
C SER A 64 -9.47 3.27 2.04
N VAL A 65 -8.88 3.66 0.92
CA VAL A 65 -8.62 2.77 -0.22
C VAL A 65 -7.54 1.73 0.12
N ILE A 66 -6.47 2.16 0.77
CA ILE A 66 -5.40 1.26 1.23
C ILE A 66 -5.93 0.19 2.20
N LYS A 67 -6.85 0.56 3.08
CA LYS A 67 -7.47 -0.39 4.01
C LYS A 67 -8.25 -1.50 3.29
N GLU A 68 -8.91 -1.18 2.20
CA GLU A 68 -9.74 -2.11 1.43
C GLU A 68 -8.94 -2.96 0.45
N PHE A 69 -7.99 -2.36 -0.25
CA PHE A 69 -7.25 -3.00 -1.36
C PHE A 69 -5.79 -3.33 -1.04
N GLY A 70 -5.27 -2.85 0.05
CA GLY A 70 -3.86 -2.95 0.41
C GLY A 70 -2.98 -1.87 -0.22
N VAL A 71 -1.80 -1.69 0.36
CA VAL A 71 -0.80 -0.71 -0.10
C VAL A 71 -0.35 -1.03 -1.53
N ASP A 72 0.04 -2.28 -1.77
CA ASP A 72 0.68 -2.68 -3.03
C ASP A 72 -0.26 -2.47 -4.22
N ARG A 73 -1.52 -2.88 -4.11
CA ARG A 73 -2.50 -2.71 -5.18
C ARG A 73 -2.84 -1.25 -5.42
N THR A 74 -3.05 -0.49 -4.35
CA THR A 74 -3.36 0.94 -4.47
C THR A 74 -2.23 1.67 -5.19
N LEU A 75 -0.98 1.44 -4.78
CA LEU A 75 0.17 2.05 -5.44
C LEU A 75 0.39 1.54 -6.87
N PHE A 76 0.11 0.28 -7.14
CA PHE A 76 0.20 -0.31 -8.48
C PHE A 76 -0.78 0.37 -9.45
N VAL A 77 -2.04 0.54 -9.08
CA VAL A 77 -3.06 1.21 -9.90
C VAL A 77 -2.71 2.69 -10.11
N LEU A 78 -2.24 3.38 -9.08
CA LEU A 78 -1.82 4.78 -9.18
C LEU A 78 -0.59 4.95 -10.07
N ALA A 79 0.41 4.08 -9.94
CA ALA A 79 1.60 4.10 -10.81
C ALA A 79 1.25 3.85 -12.27
N ASN A 80 0.37 2.87 -12.55
CA ASN A 80 -0.14 2.64 -13.88
C ASN A 80 -0.83 3.88 -14.46
N THR A 81 -1.67 4.54 -13.67
CA THR A 81 -2.36 5.77 -14.09
C THR A 81 -1.37 6.86 -14.50
N VAL A 82 -0.35 7.13 -13.67
CA VAL A 82 0.66 8.14 -13.97
C VAL A 82 1.51 7.76 -15.18
N GLN A 83 1.87 6.48 -15.33
CA GLN A 83 2.62 6.00 -16.50
C GLN A 83 1.84 6.22 -17.80
N GLN A 84 0.54 5.95 -17.82
CA GLN A 84 -0.32 6.18 -18.99
C GLN A 84 -0.55 7.67 -19.27
N LEU A 85 -0.51 8.51 -18.27
CA LEU A 85 -0.73 9.96 -18.36
C LEU A 85 0.56 10.76 -18.11
N SER A 86 1.72 10.19 -18.37
CA SER A 86 3.03 10.80 -18.09
C SER A 86 3.27 12.12 -18.85
N TRP A 87 2.59 12.32 -19.97
CA TRP A 87 2.59 13.55 -20.76
C TRP A 87 1.87 14.72 -20.06
N ASP A 88 1.00 14.43 -19.07
CA ASP A 88 0.22 15.46 -18.39
C ASP A 88 1.07 16.25 -17.39
N GLY A 89 1.19 17.55 -17.61
CA GLY A 89 1.99 18.46 -16.79
C GLY A 89 1.44 18.73 -15.39
N ARG A 90 0.20 18.29 -15.09
CA ARG A 90 -0.45 18.46 -13.78
C ARG A 90 0.03 17.46 -12.75
N PHE A 91 0.66 16.34 -13.16
CA PHE A 91 1.36 15.46 -12.23
C PHE A 91 2.73 16.04 -11.87
N SER A 92 3.08 15.97 -10.59
CA SER A 92 4.37 16.41 -10.09
C SER A 92 5.52 15.55 -10.65
N ARG A 93 6.69 16.17 -10.80
CA ARG A 93 7.89 15.47 -11.24
C ARG A 93 8.24 14.30 -10.32
N GLU A 94 8.06 14.50 -9.01
CA GLU A 94 8.33 13.47 -8.00
C GLU A 94 7.44 12.25 -8.19
N ASN A 95 6.12 12.45 -8.37
CA ASN A 95 5.19 11.34 -8.59
C ASN A 95 5.42 10.65 -9.94
N LYS A 96 5.82 11.38 -10.98
CA LYS A 96 6.22 10.78 -12.27
C LYS A 96 7.47 9.90 -12.13
N GLN A 97 8.49 10.37 -11.42
CA GLN A 97 9.70 9.58 -11.18
C GLN A 97 9.41 8.34 -10.34
N TRP A 98 8.60 8.48 -9.29
CA TRP A 98 8.16 7.34 -8.50
C TRP A 98 7.40 6.33 -9.35
N ALA A 99 6.39 6.77 -10.12
CA ALA A 99 5.58 5.87 -10.94
C ALA A 99 6.43 5.11 -11.98
N ALA A 100 7.42 5.77 -12.56
CA ALA A 100 8.36 5.13 -13.50
C ALA A 100 9.21 4.02 -12.86
N SER A 101 9.40 4.06 -11.54
CA SER A 101 10.14 3.02 -10.80
C SER A 101 9.29 1.79 -10.46
N VAL A 102 7.96 1.87 -10.60
CA VAL A 102 7.05 0.77 -10.32
C VAL A 102 6.89 -0.09 -11.57
N ASP A 103 7.15 -1.39 -11.42
CA ASP A 103 7.02 -2.34 -12.52
C ASP A 103 5.54 -2.64 -12.80
N VAL A 104 5.05 -2.12 -13.91
CA VAL A 104 3.69 -2.39 -14.42
C VAL A 104 3.83 -3.07 -15.78
N PRO A 105 3.40 -4.35 -15.90
CA PRO A 105 3.55 -5.11 -17.14
C PRO A 105 2.85 -4.45 -18.32
N ASP A 106 3.54 -4.43 -19.45
CA ASP A 106 3.04 -3.92 -20.72
C ASP A 106 2.79 -5.07 -21.70
N ASP A 107 1.52 -5.35 -21.99
CA ASP A 107 1.15 -6.36 -22.98
C ASP A 107 0.88 -5.69 -24.33
N VAL A 108 1.94 -5.37 -25.04
CA VAL A 108 1.89 -4.73 -26.37
C VAL A 108 1.51 -5.72 -27.47
N SER A 109 1.60 -7.03 -27.20
CA SER A 109 1.54 -8.08 -28.21
C SER A 109 0.12 -8.37 -28.73
N GLY A 110 -0.91 -7.91 -28.04
CA GLY A 110 -2.30 -8.23 -28.33
C GLY A 110 -3.13 -7.13 -29.00
N GLY A 111 -2.58 -5.98 -29.34
CA GLY A 111 -3.32 -4.85 -29.92
C GLY A 111 -4.38 -4.22 -28.99
N PHE A 112 -4.51 -4.71 -27.77
CA PHE A 112 -5.42 -4.22 -26.77
C PHE A 112 -4.68 -4.00 -25.45
N ASP A 113 -4.35 -2.75 -25.17
CA ASP A 113 -3.70 -2.37 -23.92
C ASP A 113 -4.70 -2.43 -22.74
N ARG A 114 -4.68 -3.53 -22.00
CA ARG A 114 -5.56 -3.73 -20.86
C ARG A 114 -5.25 -2.84 -19.67
N ARG A 115 -4.08 -2.21 -19.64
CA ARG A 115 -3.72 -1.26 -18.57
C ARG A 115 -4.63 -0.04 -18.55
N THR A 116 -5.23 0.32 -19.66
CA THR A 116 -6.18 1.44 -19.73
C THR A 116 -7.47 1.21 -18.94
N GLN A 117 -7.81 -0.04 -18.64
CA GLN A 117 -9.05 -0.38 -17.93
C GLN A 117 -9.07 0.07 -16.48
N TYR A 118 -7.92 0.27 -15.85
CA TYR A 118 -7.82 0.72 -14.47
C TYR A 118 -7.03 2.02 -14.30
N ILE A 119 -7.17 2.92 -15.26
CA ILE A 119 -6.69 4.31 -15.13
C ILE A 119 -7.72 5.11 -14.34
N ALA A 120 -7.30 5.78 -13.26
CA ALA A 120 -8.16 6.64 -12.49
C ALA A 120 -8.61 7.86 -13.32
N ASN A 121 -9.87 8.26 -13.18
CA ASN A 121 -10.50 9.31 -13.98
C ASN A 121 -10.59 10.66 -13.27
N SER A 122 -10.19 10.74 -12.01
CA SER A 122 -10.21 11.98 -11.26
C SER A 122 -9.30 13.06 -11.87
N HIS A 123 -9.58 14.32 -11.57
CA HIS A 123 -8.78 15.43 -12.09
C HIS A 123 -7.30 15.25 -11.72
N PRO A 124 -6.37 15.34 -12.69
CA PRO A 124 -4.96 14.99 -12.48
C PRO A 124 -4.27 15.74 -11.34
N ALA A 125 -4.58 17.02 -11.12
CA ALA A 125 -3.99 17.77 -10.00
C ALA A 125 -4.46 17.25 -8.63
N VAL A 126 -5.72 16.84 -8.50
CA VAL A 126 -6.26 16.24 -7.27
C VAL A 126 -5.72 14.83 -7.08
N LEU A 127 -5.63 14.08 -8.16
CA LEU A 127 -5.05 12.74 -8.18
C LEU A 127 -3.58 12.76 -7.79
N ASP A 128 -2.81 13.75 -8.22
CA ASP A 128 -1.41 13.94 -7.80
C ASP A 128 -1.30 14.11 -6.27
N GLY A 129 -2.19 14.89 -5.66
CA GLY A 129 -2.30 15.00 -4.20
C GLY A 129 -2.66 13.67 -3.52
N PHE A 130 -3.60 12.92 -4.09
CA PHE A 130 -3.97 11.59 -3.59
C PHE A 130 -2.79 10.60 -3.65
N ILE A 131 -2.01 10.60 -4.73
CA ILE A 131 -0.81 9.78 -4.88
C ILE A 131 0.19 10.10 -3.77
N SER A 132 0.43 11.37 -3.50
CA SER A 132 1.34 11.80 -2.43
C SER A 132 0.86 11.32 -1.06
N GLN A 133 -0.45 11.39 -0.77
CA GLN A 133 -1.05 10.84 0.45
C GLN A 133 -0.88 9.31 0.53
N ALA A 134 -1.13 8.59 -0.56
CA ALA A 134 -1.01 7.13 -0.60
C ALA A 134 0.43 6.68 -0.34
N ARG A 135 1.41 7.38 -0.91
CA ARG A 135 2.84 7.11 -0.69
C ARG A 135 3.26 7.38 0.75
N GLN A 136 2.77 8.47 1.35
CA GLN A 136 3.02 8.79 2.76
C GLN A 136 2.40 7.74 3.70
N GLU A 137 1.17 7.33 3.43
CA GLU A 137 0.49 6.30 4.23
C GLU A 137 1.20 4.95 4.11
N ALA A 138 1.67 4.58 2.93
CA ALA A 138 2.49 3.39 2.71
C ALA A 138 3.77 3.42 3.55
N ALA A 139 4.50 4.54 3.55
CA ALA A 139 5.71 4.71 4.35
C ALA A 139 5.40 4.59 5.86
N ARG A 140 4.31 5.21 6.32
CA ARG A 140 3.86 5.13 7.72
C ARG A 140 3.55 3.70 8.16
N LEU A 141 2.91 2.92 7.30
CA LEU A 141 2.57 1.53 7.59
C LEU A 141 3.81 0.62 7.62
N HIS A 142 4.80 0.89 6.78
CA HIS A 142 6.08 0.17 6.79
C HIS A 142 6.89 0.43 8.06
N GLU A 143 6.86 1.64 8.63
CA GLU A 143 7.57 1.98 9.86
C GLU A 143 6.93 1.37 11.12
N GLN A 144 5.62 1.11 11.13
CA GLN A 144 4.91 0.61 12.31
C GLN A 144 5.28 -0.82 12.75
N PRO A 145 5.51 -1.81 11.87
CA PRO A 145 5.90 -3.15 12.28
C PRO A 145 7.24 -3.19 12.99
N GLU A 146 8.22 -2.39 12.57
CA GLU A 146 9.54 -2.33 13.20
C GLU A 146 9.46 -1.77 14.63
N LYS A 147 8.72 -0.68 14.84
CA LYS A 147 8.52 -0.09 16.17
C LYS A 147 7.81 -1.04 17.13
N LYS A 148 6.84 -1.81 16.67
CA LYS A 148 6.15 -2.83 17.49
C LYS A 148 7.06 -4.01 17.82
N SER A 149 7.92 -4.43 16.90
CA SER A 149 8.89 -5.53 17.11
C SER A 149 9.96 -5.12 18.13
N ILE A 150 10.53 -3.93 18.04
CA ILE A 150 11.53 -3.40 18.97
C ILE A 150 10.93 -3.25 20.37
N ARG A 151 9.74 -2.72 20.50
CA ARG A 151 9.05 -2.61 21.82
C ARG A 151 8.77 -3.98 22.44
N LYS A 152 8.39 -4.99 21.64
CA LYS A 152 8.23 -6.37 22.12
C LYS A 152 9.54 -6.99 22.58
N GLN A 153 10.63 -6.73 21.86
CA GLN A 153 11.97 -7.20 22.23
C GLN A 153 12.47 -6.54 23.49
N LEU A 154 12.33 -5.22 23.61
CA LEU A 154 12.69 -4.48 24.83
C LEU A 154 11.89 -4.95 26.05
N LYS A 155 10.59 -5.23 25.91
CA LYS A 155 9.77 -5.77 26.99
C LYS A 155 10.25 -7.16 27.45
N LYS A 156 10.62 -8.04 26.52
CA LYS A 156 11.19 -9.35 26.82
C LYS A 156 12.55 -9.26 27.52
N PHE A 157 13.36 -8.25 27.20
CA PHE A 157 14.65 -8.02 27.87
C PHE A 157 14.47 -7.46 29.29
N SER A 158 13.51 -6.57 29.51
CA SER A 158 13.23 -6.02 30.85
C SER A 158 12.65 -7.05 31.82
N GLU A 159 11.89 -8.04 31.31
CA GLU A 159 11.33 -9.14 32.14
C GLU A 159 12.37 -10.21 32.50
N LYS A 160 13.49 -10.31 31.76
CA LYS A 160 14.58 -11.25 32.04
C LYS A 160 15.75 -10.65 32.81
N ALA A 161 15.72 -9.36 33.19
CA ALA A 161 16.74 -8.76 33.99
C ALA A 161 16.67 -9.32 35.44
N PRO A 162 17.75 -9.89 35.99
CA PRO A 162 17.74 -10.36 37.37
C PRO A 162 17.54 -9.18 38.31
N LYS A 163 16.61 -9.32 39.27
CA LYS A 163 16.40 -8.33 40.32
C LYS A 163 17.69 -8.14 41.07
N PRO A 164 18.14 -6.90 41.33
CA PRO A 164 19.34 -6.68 42.12
C PRO A 164 19.13 -7.23 43.52
N HIS A 165 20.01 -8.14 43.94
CA HIS A 165 20.06 -8.62 45.32
C HIS A 165 20.33 -7.43 46.26
N ARG A 166 19.38 -7.16 47.14
CA ARG A 166 19.52 -6.23 48.22
C ARG A 166 20.51 -6.84 49.21
N HIS A 167 21.78 -6.38 49.20
CA HIS A 167 22.71 -6.66 50.29
C HIS A 167 22.14 -6.09 51.60
N SER A 168 21.71 -6.97 52.48
CA SER A 168 21.45 -6.61 53.86
C SER A 168 22.77 -6.26 54.55
N ARG A 169 22.90 -5.01 54.91
CA ARG A 169 23.99 -4.50 55.72
C ARG A 169 23.81 -5.08 57.12
N GLN A 170 24.61 -6.10 57.48
CA GLN A 170 24.74 -6.54 58.87
C GLN A 170 25.45 -5.43 59.64
N LYS A 171 24.77 -4.90 60.65
CA LYS A 171 25.36 -4.07 61.68
C LYS A 171 26.34 -4.91 62.47
N ALA A 172 27.61 -4.56 62.48
CA ALA A 172 28.53 -5.02 63.41
C ALA A 172 28.20 -4.32 64.74
N GLU A 173 27.77 -5.09 65.72
CA GLU A 173 27.75 -4.67 67.12
C GLU A 173 29.16 -4.84 67.67
N GLU A 174 29.73 -3.73 68.07
CA GLU A 174 30.94 -3.61 68.85
C GLU A 174 30.63 -3.99 70.32
N VAL A 175 31.18 -5.10 70.79
CA VAL A 175 31.23 -5.41 72.20
C VAL A 175 32.65 -5.24 72.68
N ARG A 176 32.78 -4.49 73.66
CA ARG A 176 33.89 -4.10 74.53
C ARG A 176 34.73 -5.29 74.98
#